data_a489de2eacc4b832dde8069b56ee2e7f
#
_entry.id   a489de2eacc4b832dde8069b56ee2e7f
#
_cell.length_a   1.000
_cell.length_b   1.000
_cell.length_c   1.000
_cell.angle_alpha   90.00
_cell.angle_beta   90.00
_cell.angle_gamma   90.00
#
_symmetry.space_group_name_H-M   'P 1'
#
loop_
_entity.id
_entity.type
_entity.pdbx_description
1 polymer ?
#
loop_
_entity_poly.entity_id
_entity_poly.type
_entity_poly.pdbx_seq_one_letter_code
_entity_poly.pdbx_strand_id
1 'polypeptide(L)'
;MRNDVFAKLVLFILLPVFMAVIPAAVFAQQAEEAEMTQWMEQPDSDSLTTAKNDSSSVASELADMAERERLGPILYNLKNSGIGEKYVKGGNFMHALLIASLVAAVFIIERLVTLFRARTNVGKLMRNVLAAVRSEGVDGAMRVCESTKGPIAAVLHAGLLRAERGPDAVKEAIETAGSIETSFLERGLVAIATVAQVSPLLGFLGTVSGMISAFASIAQAEQVNAKVVASGIEEALITTATGLIIAIPASIGHSFFVSRIDRFILEMEEASNELVDELIESGMIKD
;
A
#
# COMPACT_ATOMS: atom_id res chain seq x y z
N MET A 1 -15.23 4.11 16.77
CA MET A 1 -16.23 3.73 15.78
C MET A 1 -15.82 3.91 14.31
N ARG A 2 -14.94 4.88 13.94
CA ARG A 2 -14.54 5.12 12.52
C ARG A 2 -13.44 4.17 12.00
N ASN A 3 -12.62 3.62 12.89
CA ASN A 3 -11.56 2.64 12.55
C ASN A 3 -12.11 1.26 12.18
N ASP A 4 -13.27 0.87 12.77
CA ASP A 4 -13.88 -0.44 12.51
C ASP A 4 -14.54 -0.51 11.13
N VAL A 5 -15.05 0.61 10.64
CA VAL A 5 -15.67 0.69 9.29
C VAL A 5 -14.58 0.62 8.22
N PHE A 6 -13.43 1.25 8.47
CA PHE A 6 -12.30 1.25 7.54
C PHE A 6 -11.58 -0.11 7.53
N ALA A 7 -11.34 -0.72 8.70
CA ALA A 7 -10.80 -2.08 8.80
C ALA A 7 -11.73 -3.09 8.11
N LYS A 8 -13.05 -2.94 8.24
CA LYS A 8 -14.05 -3.77 7.55
C LYS A 8 -14.07 -3.49 6.04
N LEU A 9 -13.89 -2.24 5.60
CA LEU A 9 -13.83 -1.89 4.18
C LEU A 9 -12.56 -2.46 3.53
N VAL A 10 -11.41 -2.34 4.20
CA VAL A 10 -10.14 -2.93 3.77
C VAL A 10 -10.24 -4.45 3.73
N LEU A 11 -10.81 -5.06 4.75
CA LEU A 11 -11.06 -6.51 4.80
C LEU A 11 -12.03 -6.94 3.69
N PHE A 12 -13.06 -6.15 3.40
CA PHE A 12 -14.07 -6.44 2.37
C PHE A 12 -13.52 -6.30 0.95
N ILE A 13 -12.54 -5.42 0.73
CA ILE A 13 -11.86 -5.26 -0.56
C ILE A 13 -10.72 -6.27 -0.71
N LEU A 14 -9.97 -6.56 0.38
CA LEU A 14 -8.84 -7.49 0.38
C LEU A 14 -9.28 -8.95 0.35
N LEU A 15 -10.33 -9.31 1.06
CA LEU A 15 -10.80 -10.69 1.17
C LEU A 15 -11.21 -11.31 -0.19
N PRO A 16 -11.99 -10.65 -1.06
CA PRO A 16 -12.34 -11.20 -2.37
C PRO A 16 -11.15 -11.24 -3.34
N VAL A 17 -10.22 -10.26 -3.26
CA VAL A 17 -8.99 -10.28 -4.06
C VAL A 17 -8.06 -11.41 -3.59
N PHE A 18 -7.93 -11.61 -2.30
CA PHE A 18 -7.16 -12.70 -1.70
C PHE A 18 -7.79 -14.08 -2.02
N MET A 19 -9.12 -14.18 -1.94
CA MET A 19 -9.87 -15.39 -2.30
C MET A 19 -9.86 -15.69 -3.80
N ALA A 20 -9.70 -14.68 -4.66
CA ALA A 20 -9.61 -14.87 -6.12
C ALA A 20 -8.20 -15.24 -6.60
N VAL A 21 -7.16 -14.73 -5.92
CA VAL A 21 -5.75 -14.91 -6.31
C VAL A 21 -5.18 -16.25 -5.84
N ILE A 22 -5.53 -16.72 -4.63
CA ILE A 22 -5.03 -18.00 -4.09
C ILE A 22 -5.48 -19.22 -4.94
N PRO A 23 -6.76 -19.37 -5.32
CA PRO A 23 -7.16 -20.49 -6.18
C PRO A 23 -6.51 -20.45 -7.55
N ALA A 24 -6.35 -19.25 -8.15
CA ALA A 24 -5.71 -19.12 -9.45
C ALA A 24 -4.22 -19.52 -9.42
N ALA A 25 -3.52 -19.21 -8.32
CA ALA A 25 -2.11 -19.58 -8.14
C ALA A 25 -1.94 -21.08 -7.89
N VAL A 26 -2.79 -21.69 -7.07
CA VAL A 26 -2.78 -23.14 -6.79
C VAL A 26 -3.17 -23.96 -8.04
N PHE A 27 -4.14 -23.47 -8.84
CA PHE A 27 -4.52 -24.13 -10.10
C PHE A 27 -3.45 -24.00 -11.19
N ALA A 28 -2.72 -22.89 -11.26
CA ALA A 28 -1.59 -22.73 -12.17
C ALA A 28 -0.47 -23.75 -11.86
N GLN A 29 -0.17 -23.96 -10.57
CA GLN A 29 0.84 -24.91 -10.13
C GLN A 29 0.43 -26.37 -10.42
N GLN A 30 -0.84 -26.73 -10.25
CA GLN A 30 -1.36 -28.08 -10.60
C GLN A 30 -1.40 -28.33 -12.12
N ALA A 31 -1.61 -27.28 -12.93
CA ALA A 31 -1.58 -27.41 -14.39
C ALA A 31 -0.15 -27.65 -14.89
N GLU A 32 0.86 -27.03 -14.28
CA GLU A 32 2.27 -27.19 -14.63
C GLU A 32 2.80 -28.59 -14.24
N GLU A 33 2.36 -29.14 -13.10
CA GLU A 33 2.65 -30.52 -12.71
C GLU A 33 1.98 -31.55 -13.62
N ALA A 34 0.78 -31.28 -14.12
CA ALA A 34 0.07 -32.14 -15.04
C ALA A 34 0.70 -32.13 -16.45
N GLU A 35 1.20 -30.98 -16.92
CA GLU A 35 1.95 -30.92 -18.20
C GLU A 35 3.28 -31.66 -18.10
N MET A 36 3.99 -31.58 -16.97
CA MET A 36 5.29 -32.22 -16.77
C MET A 36 5.16 -33.76 -16.76
N THR A 37 4.08 -34.30 -16.20
CA THR A 37 3.79 -35.74 -16.24
C THR A 37 3.41 -36.24 -17.63
N GLN A 38 2.78 -35.39 -18.44
CA GLN A 38 2.39 -35.74 -19.81
C GLN A 38 3.60 -35.81 -20.79
N TRP A 39 4.68 -35.07 -20.53
CA TRP A 39 5.93 -35.08 -21.30
C TRP A 39 6.78 -36.35 -21.06
N MET A 40 6.60 -37.03 -19.92
CA MET A 40 7.36 -38.25 -19.58
C MET A 40 6.76 -39.54 -20.22
N GLU A 41 5.61 -39.48 -20.83
CA GLU A 41 4.89 -40.64 -21.35
C GLU A 41 4.82 -40.72 -22.88
N GLN A 42 5.59 -39.95 -23.65
CA GLN A 42 5.56 -39.99 -25.11
C GLN A 42 6.67 -40.88 -25.70
N PRO A 43 6.33 -42.04 -26.31
CA PRO A 43 7.30 -42.78 -27.13
C PRO A 43 7.46 -42.15 -28.52
N ASP A 44 8.70 -42.13 -29.00
CA ASP A 44 9.11 -41.73 -30.33
C ASP A 44 8.32 -42.45 -31.45
N SER A 45 7.62 -41.68 -32.29
CA SER A 45 7.24 -42.17 -33.64
C SER A 45 7.12 -40.97 -34.60
N ASP A 46 8.19 -40.77 -35.34
CA ASP A 46 8.24 -40.01 -36.60
C ASP A 46 7.40 -40.71 -37.67
N SER A 47 6.14 -40.28 -37.88
CA SER A 47 5.42 -40.42 -39.16
C SER A 47 3.95 -40.03 -39.04
N LEU A 48 3.55 -38.79 -38.81
CA LEU A 48 2.17 -38.31 -39.01
C LEU A 48 2.07 -36.76 -38.88
N THR A 49 2.93 -36.06 -39.62
CA THR A 49 3.14 -34.62 -39.38
C THR A 49 2.18 -33.67 -40.11
N THR A 50 1.19 -34.12 -40.86
CA THR A 50 0.33 -33.19 -41.64
C THR A 50 -1.13 -33.14 -41.17
N ALA A 51 -1.67 -34.16 -40.55
CA ALA A 51 -3.03 -34.15 -40.01
C ALA A 51 -3.12 -33.69 -38.54
N LYS A 52 -1.97 -33.57 -37.85
CA LYS A 52 -1.89 -33.23 -36.45
C LYS A 52 -1.88 -31.71 -36.17
N ASN A 53 -1.55 -30.87 -37.18
CA ASN A 53 -1.53 -29.44 -37.05
C ASN A 53 -2.93 -28.81 -36.96
N ASP A 54 -3.91 -29.32 -37.69
CA ASP A 54 -5.28 -28.78 -37.66
C ASP A 54 -6.05 -29.18 -36.40
N SER A 55 -5.83 -30.40 -35.88
CA SER A 55 -6.48 -30.87 -34.65
C SER A 55 -5.86 -30.24 -33.38
N SER A 56 -4.57 -29.90 -33.38
CA SER A 56 -3.92 -29.25 -32.26
C SER A 56 -4.30 -27.78 -32.17
N SER A 57 -4.51 -27.09 -33.29
CA SER A 57 -4.97 -25.69 -33.29
C SER A 57 -6.42 -25.59 -32.80
N VAL A 58 -7.30 -26.48 -33.20
CA VAL A 58 -8.71 -26.52 -32.76
C VAL A 58 -8.78 -26.89 -31.26
N ALA A 59 -7.95 -27.83 -30.79
CA ALA A 59 -7.89 -28.21 -29.38
C ALA A 59 -7.37 -27.06 -28.50
N SER A 60 -6.39 -26.29 -28.98
CA SER A 60 -5.89 -25.10 -28.25
C SER A 60 -6.92 -23.96 -28.21
N GLU A 61 -7.67 -23.72 -29.29
CA GLU A 61 -8.77 -22.75 -29.30
C GLU A 61 -9.94 -23.13 -28.40
N LEU A 62 -10.29 -24.42 -28.35
CA LEU A 62 -11.33 -24.91 -27.44
C LEU A 62 -10.90 -24.85 -25.97
N ALA A 63 -9.63 -25.13 -25.67
CA ALA A 63 -9.07 -24.97 -24.34
C ALA A 63 -9.06 -23.49 -23.91
N ASP A 64 -8.70 -22.60 -24.81
CA ASP A 64 -8.69 -21.17 -24.60
C ASP A 64 -10.11 -20.60 -24.37
N MET A 65 -11.11 -21.08 -25.12
CA MET A 65 -12.52 -20.71 -24.90
C MET A 65 -13.05 -21.24 -23.57
N ALA A 66 -12.73 -22.47 -23.19
CA ALA A 66 -13.13 -23.08 -21.93
C ALA A 66 -12.47 -22.34 -20.72
N GLU A 67 -11.22 -21.92 -20.85
CA GLU A 67 -10.51 -21.15 -19.84
C GLU A 67 -11.07 -19.72 -19.71
N ARG A 68 -11.43 -19.09 -20.83
CA ARG A 68 -12.09 -17.78 -20.86
C ARG A 68 -13.46 -17.81 -20.18
N GLU A 69 -14.20 -18.89 -20.33
CA GLU A 69 -15.51 -19.10 -19.70
C GLU A 69 -15.37 -19.34 -18.18
N ARG A 70 -14.34 -20.09 -17.76
CA ARG A 70 -14.04 -20.37 -16.34
C ARG A 70 -13.52 -19.16 -15.57
N LEU A 71 -12.65 -18.37 -16.16
CA LEU A 71 -11.96 -17.25 -15.49
C LEU A 71 -12.71 -15.92 -15.60
N GLY A 72 -13.69 -15.84 -16.51
CA GLY A 72 -14.32 -14.58 -16.87
C GLY A 72 -13.40 -13.66 -17.70
N PRO A 73 -13.96 -12.72 -18.49
CA PRO A 73 -13.20 -11.94 -19.48
C PRO A 73 -12.12 -11.04 -18.86
N ILE A 74 -12.28 -10.62 -17.62
CA ILE A 74 -11.31 -9.72 -16.95
C ILE A 74 -10.07 -10.50 -16.50
N LEU A 75 -10.26 -11.65 -15.86
CA LEU A 75 -9.16 -12.50 -15.38
C LEU A 75 -8.39 -13.16 -16.52
N TYR A 76 -9.08 -13.56 -17.59
CA TYR A 76 -8.47 -14.08 -18.80
C TYR A 76 -7.58 -13.03 -19.49
N ASN A 77 -8.07 -11.80 -19.64
CA ASN A 77 -7.28 -10.70 -20.21
C ASN A 77 -6.08 -10.31 -19.31
N LEU A 78 -6.21 -10.41 -17.99
CA LEU A 78 -5.10 -10.18 -17.05
C LEU A 78 -4.05 -11.28 -17.13
N LYS A 79 -4.45 -12.56 -17.27
CA LYS A 79 -3.53 -13.67 -17.43
C LYS A 79 -2.77 -13.60 -18.76
N ASN A 80 -3.45 -13.27 -19.86
CA ASN A 80 -2.87 -13.15 -21.20
C ASN A 80 -2.21 -11.79 -21.48
N SER A 81 -2.30 -10.83 -20.53
CA SER A 81 -1.50 -9.62 -20.59
C SER A 81 -0.04 -9.94 -20.27
N GLY A 82 0.91 -9.22 -20.86
CA GLY A 82 2.33 -9.41 -20.56
C GLY A 82 2.70 -9.29 -19.07
N ILE A 83 1.78 -8.80 -18.22
CA ILE A 83 1.90 -8.75 -16.77
C ILE A 83 1.59 -10.12 -16.16
N GLY A 84 0.54 -10.82 -16.64
CA GLY A 84 0.17 -12.15 -16.17
C GLY A 84 1.23 -13.21 -16.49
N GLU A 85 1.79 -13.15 -17.69
CA GLU A 85 2.89 -14.02 -18.09
C GLU A 85 4.13 -13.81 -17.20
N LYS A 86 4.51 -12.57 -16.93
CA LYS A 86 5.62 -12.24 -16.02
C LYS A 86 5.34 -12.67 -14.59
N TYR A 87 4.07 -12.59 -14.14
CA TYR A 87 3.68 -13.04 -12.82
C TYR A 87 3.91 -14.54 -12.64
N VAL A 88 3.49 -15.34 -13.61
CA VAL A 88 3.69 -16.81 -13.58
C VAL A 88 5.17 -17.17 -13.65
N LYS A 89 5.94 -16.50 -14.54
CA LYS A 89 7.38 -16.72 -14.70
C LYS A 89 8.23 -16.28 -13.49
N GLY A 90 7.73 -15.41 -12.65
CA GLY A 90 8.45 -14.88 -11.47
C GLY A 90 8.40 -15.77 -10.21
N GLY A 91 7.78 -16.97 -10.30
CA GLY A 91 7.81 -18.00 -9.25
C GLY A 91 7.10 -17.61 -7.93
N ASN A 92 7.40 -18.36 -6.87
CA ASN A 92 6.69 -18.26 -5.58
C ASN A 92 6.86 -16.89 -4.88
N PHE A 93 7.96 -16.18 -5.10
CA PHE A 93 8.20 -14.86 -4.50
C PHE A 93 7.26 -13.77 -5.04
N MET A 94 6.67 -13.98 -6.24
CA MET A 94 5.69 -13.05 -6.79
C MET A 94 4.43 -12.93 -5.93
N HIS A 95 4.04 -13.99 -5.22
CA HIS A 95 2.89 -13.93 -4.31
C HIS A 95 3.16 -13.01 -3.12
N ALA A 96 4.36 -13.09 -2.53
CA ALA A 96 4.75 -12.21 -1.44
C ALA A 96 4.83 -10.75 -1.89
N LEU A 97 5.38 -10.49 -3.08
CA LEU A 97 5.46 -9.17 -3.68
C LEU A 97 4.06 -8.60 -4.03
N LEU A 98 3.15 -9.45 -4.50
CA LEU A 98 1.77 -9.03 -4.76
C LEU A 98 1.05 -8.61 -3.47
N ILE A 99 1.20 -9.37 -2.38
CA ILE A 99 0.65 -9.01 -1.07
C ILE A 99 1.26 -7.68 -0.59
N ALA A 100 2.57 -7.51 -0.70
CA ALA A 100 3.26 -6.27 -0.33
C ALA A 100 2.75 -5.07 -1.14
N SER A 101 2.58 -5.23 -2.46
CA SER A 101 2.02 -4.20 -3.35
C SER A 101 0.60 -3.80 -2.94
N LEU A 102 -0.24 -4.78 -2.62
CA LEU A 102 -1.62 -4.53 -2.21
C LEU A 102 -1.69 -3.78 -0.87
N VAL A 103 -0.87 -4.20 0.11
CA VAL A 103 -0.74 -3.51 1.40
C VAL A 103 -0.30 -2.07 1.19
N ALA A 104 0.75 -1.83 0.39
CA ALA A 104 1.21 -0.48 0.08
C ALA A 104 0.10 0.37 -0.56
N ALA A 105 -0.60 -0.16 -1.57
CA ALA A 105 -1.66 0.56 -2.26
C ALA A 105 -2.80 0.97 -1.32
N VAL A 106 -3.23 0.06 -0.44
CA VAL A 106 -4.29 0.34 0.55
C VAL A 106 -3.87 1.46 1.51
N PHE A 107 -2.66 1.38 2.08
CA PHE A 107 -2.18 2.40 3.01
C PHE A 107 -1.90 3.74 2.32
N ILE A 108 -1.38 3.75 1.09
CA ILE A 108 -1.18 4.98 0.31
C ILE A 108 -2.51 5.68 0.05
N ILE A 109 -3.54 4.95 -0.41
CA ILE A 109 -4.87 5.51 -0.67
C ILE A 109 -5.50 6.02 0.63
N GLU A 110 -5.42 5.25 1.71
CA GLU A 110 -5.93 5.64 3.02
C GLU A 110 -5.27 6.94 3.52
N ARG A 111 -3.93 7.02 3.43
CA ARG A 111 -3.19 8.22 3.85
C ARG A 111 -3.52 9.43 2.98
N LEU A 112 -3.61 9.22 1.67
CA LEU A 112 -3.98 10.29 0.74
C LEU A 112 -5.35 10.89 1.12
N VAL A 113 -6.36 10.05 1.34
CA VAL A 113 -7.70 10.48 1.72
C VAL A 113 -7.69 11.17 3.10
N THR A 114 -6.96 10.62 4.07
CA THR A 114 -6.88 11.16 5.43
C THR A 114 -6.24 12.55 5.44
N LEU A 115 -5.10 12.72 4.77
CA LEU A 115 -4.39 13.99 4.70
C LEU A 115 -5.15 15.05 3.88
N PHE A 116 -5.84 14.65 2.80
CA PHE A 116 -6.71 15.59 2.08
C PHE A 116 -7.88 16.08 2.94
N ARG A 117 -8.44 15.21 3.79
CA ARG A 117 -9.54 15.58 4.70
C ARG A 117 -9.07 16.36 5.92
N ALA A 118 -7.82 16.20 6.35
CA ALA A 118 -7.21 16.94 7.44
C ALA A 118 -6.87 18.40 7.06
N ARG A 119 -6.84 18.73 5.75
CA ARG A 119 -6.55 20.10 5.29
C ARG A 119 -7.63 21.05 5.77
N THR A 120 -7.23 21.92 6.68
CA THR A 120 -8.00 23.07 7.14
C THR A 120 -7.28 24.34 6.69
N ASN A 121 -8.02 25.39 6.38
CA ASN A 121 -7.41 26.68 6.10
C ASN A 121 -7.02 27.34 7.44
N VAL A 122 -5.77 27.11 7.88
CA VAL A 122 -5.26 27.55 9.18
C VAL A 122 -5.42 29.05 9.36
N GLY A 123 -5.04 29.85 8.36
CA GLY A 123 -5.15 31.31 8.45
C GLY A 123 -6.60 31.81 8.56
N LYS A 124 -7.60 31.09 8.03
CA LYS A 124 -9.01 31.41 8.23
C LYS A 124 -9.46 30.98 9.62
N LEU A 125 -9.06 29.82 10.08
CA LEU A 125 -9.37 29.30 11.41
C LEU A 125 -8.82 30.26 12.48
N MET A 126 -7.53 30.62 12.40
CA MET A 126 -6.89 31.51 13.36
C MET A 126 -7.57 32.88 13.42
N ARG A 127 -7.81 33.51 12.29
CA ARG A 127 -8.55 34.79 12.29
C ARG A 127 -9.93 34.70 12.98
N ASN A 128 -10.66 33.60 12.77
CA ASN A 128 -11.97 33.41 13.42
C ASN A 128 -11.83 33.15 14.92
N VAL A 129 -10.84 32.35 15.33
CA VAL A 129 -10.55 32.03 16.73
C VAL A 129 -10.14 33.29 17.46
N LEU A 130 -9.15 34.08 16.95
CA LEU A 130 -8.68 35.31 17.56
C LEU A 130 -9.78 36.39 17.63
N ALA A 131 -10.59 36.51 16.58
CA ALA A 131 -11.74 37.39 16.59
C ALA A 131 -12.76 37.00 17.67
N ALA A 132 -13.01 35.70 17.85
CA ALA A 132 -13.91 35.17 18.86
C ALA A 132 -13.35 35.36 20.29
N VAL A 133 -12.03 35.16 20.47
CA VAL A 133 -11.34 35.48 21.75
C VAL A 133 -11.62 36.96 22.16
N ARG A 134 -11.44 37.88 21.22
CA ARG A 134 -11.60 39.35 21.48
C ARG A 134 -13.05 39.76 21.71
N SER A 135 -14.02 39.15 21.07
CA SER A 135 -15.43 39.57 21.12
C SER A 135 -16.29 38.78 22.12
N GLU A 136 -16.05 37.48 22.26
CA GLU A 136 -16.87 36.59 23.06
C GLU A 136 -16.09 35.82 24.13
N GLY A 137 -14.78 36.06 24.22
CA GLY A 137 -13.90 35.39 25.17
C GLY A 137 -13.58 33.93 24.77
N VAL A 138 -13.10 33.16 25.75
CA VAL A 138 -12.67 31.78 25.59
C VAL A 138 -13.80 30.88 25.09
N ASP A 139 -15.05 31.07 25.58
CA ASP A 139 -16.20 30.29 25.19
C ASP A 139 -16.57 30.46 23.69
N GLY A 140 -16.41 31.69 23.17
CA GLY A 140 -16.61 31.97 21.75
C GLY A 140 -15.59 31.25 20.89
N ALA A 141 -14.32 31.32 21.29
CA ALA A 141 -13.23 30.63 20.60
C ALA A 141 -13.39 29.10 20.62
N MET A 142 -13.82 28.52 21.73
CA MET A 142 -14.14 27.08 21.83
C MET A 142 -15.20 26.66 20.80
N ARG A 143 -16.30 27.42 20.69
CA ARG A 143 -17.36 27.14 19.69
C ARG A 143 -16.84 27.18 18.25
N VAL A 144 -15.93 28.09 17.92
CA VAL A 144 -15.29 28.16 16.60
C VAL A 144 -14.48 26.90 16.34
N CYS A 145 -13.67 26.45 17.33
CA CYS A 145 -12.87 25.25 17.23
C CYS A 145 -13.73 23.97 17.09
N GLU A 146 -14.83 23.85 17.87
CA GLU A 146 -15.77 22.71 17.78
C GLU A 146 -16.46 22.61 16.43
N SER A 147 -16.81 23.75 15.83
CA SER A 147 -17.45 23.81 14.53
C SER A 147 -16.51 23.50 13.37
N THR A 148 -15.20 23.59 13.60
CA THR A 148 -14.17 23.40 12.58
C THR A 148 -13.57 22.00 12.67
N LYS A 149 -13.56 21.27 11.53
CA LYS A 149 -12.95 19.95 11.45
C LYS A 149 -11.47 20.05 11.12
N GLY A 150 -10.65 19.32 11.85
CA GLY A 150 -9.22 19.17 11.56
C GLY A 150 -8.36 19.11 12.83
N PRO A 151 -7.12 18.61 12.70
CA PRO A 151 -6.22 18.42 13.85
C PRO A 151 -5.89 19.75 14.57
N ILE A 152 -5.69 20.82 13.83
CA ILE A 152 -5.35 22.14 14.39
C ILE A 152 -6.49 22.67 15.28
N ALA A 153 -7.73 22.55 14.84
CA ALA A 153 -8.88 22.97 15.65
C ALA A 153 -9.01 22.14 16.94
N ALA A 154 -8.69 20.84 16.90
CA ALA A 154 -8.71 19.99 18.08
C ALA A 154 -7.62 20.38 19.09
N VAL A 155 -6.41 20.71 18.62
CA VAL A 155 -5.29 21.15 19.46
C VAL A 155 -5.60 22.50 20.10
N LEU A 156 -6.10 23.48 19.34
CA LEU A 156 -6.48 24.79 19.88
C LEU A 156 -7.63 24.67 20.89
N HIS A 157 -8.62 23.82 20.62
CA HIS A 157 -9.72 23.56 21.56
C HIS A 157 -9.20 22.98 22.88
N ALA A 158 -8.24 22.03 22.84
CA ALA A 158 -7.65 21.45 24.04
C ALA A 158 -6.91 22.51 24.90
N GLY A 159 -6.22 23.45 24.25
CA GLY A 159 -5.61 24.58 24.93
C GLY A 159 -6.65 25.49 25.58
N LEU A 160 -7.67 25.90 24.85
CA LEU A 160 -8.74 26.79 25.35
C LEU A 160 -9.46 26.20 26.56
N LEU A 161 -9.66 24.87 26.63
CA LEU A 161 -10.26 24.19 27.79
C LEU A 161 -9.43 24.36 29.09
N ARG A 162 -8.18 24.71 28.98
CA ARG A 162 -7.28 24.94 30.14
C ARG A 162 -6.96 26.41 30.40
N ALA A 163 -7.56 27.32 29.65
CA ALA A 163 -7.30 28.76 29.75
C ALA A 163 -7.40 29.30 31.18
N GLU A 164 -8.38 28.84 31.97
CA GLU A 164 -8.56 29.26 33.36
C GLU A 164 -7.41 28.87 34.31
N ARG A 165 -6.55 27.93 33.91
CA ARG A 165 -5.46 27.38 34.73
C ARG A 165 -4.12 28.07 34.50
N GLY A 166 -4.08 29.08 33.62
CA GLY A 166 -2.88 29.82 33.28
C GLY A 166 -2.12 29.33 32.05
N PRO A 167 -1.09 30.09 31.60
CA PRO A 167 -0.42 29.85 30.32
C PRO A 167 0.31 28.50 30.24
N ASP A 168 0.90 28.05 31.35
CA ASP A 168 1.61 26.77 31.37
C ASP A 168 0.66 25.58 31.16
N ALA A 169 -0.53 25.63 31.78
CA ALA A 169 -1.52 24.60 31.61
C ALA A 169 -2.11 24.56 30.18
N VAL A 170 -2.20 25.72 29.52
CA VAL A 170 -2.61 25.81 28.10
C VAL A 170 -1.55 25.20 27.22
N LYS A 171 -0.27 25.53 27.41
CA LYS A 171 0.86 24.97 26.65
C LYS A 171 0.94 23.46 26.81
N GLU A 172 0.87 22.94 28.03
CA GLU A 172 0.88 21.49 28.29
C GLU A 172 -0.28 20.76 27.62
N ALA A 173 -1.48 21.36 27.63
CA ALA A 173 -2.66 20.78 26.97
C ALA A 173 -2.49 20.75 25.44
N ILE A 174 -1.95 21.80 24.85
CA ILE A 174 -1.62 21.92 23.43
C ILE A 174 -0.59 20.88 23.01
N GLU A 175 0.52 20.77 23.75
CA GLU A 175 1.58 19.80 23.47
C GLU A 175 1.05 18.36 23.53
N THR A 176 0.25 18.05 24.56
CA THR A 176 -0.38 16.73 24.71
C THR A 176 -1.34 16.44 23.55
N ALA A 177 -2.23 17.37 23.22
CA ALA A 177 -3.17 17.20 22.11
C ALA A 177 -2.45 17.13 20.75
N GLY A 178 -1.42 17.95 20.55
CA GLY A 178 -0.58 17.94 19.36
C GLY A 178 0.12 16.60 19.15
N SER A 179 0.70 16.02 20.20
CA SER A 179 1.32 14.69 20.17
C SER A 179 0.31 13.61 19.80
N ILE A 180 -0.90 13.66 20.33
CA ILE A 180 -1.97 12.70 20.00
C ILE A 180 -2.38 12.85 18.53
N GLU A 181 -2.63 14.06 18.04
CA GLU A 181 -3.01 14.32 16.65
C GLU A 181 -1.90 13.92 15.68
N THR A 182 -0.63 14.19 16.01
CA THR A 182 0.54 13.74 15.23
C THR A 182 0.57 12.23 15.12
N SER A 183 0.39 11.50 16.23
CA SER A 183 0.33 10.04 16.23
C SER A 183 -0.80 9.50 15.31
N PHE A 184 -1.93 10.19 15.23
CA PHE A 184 -3.00 9.85 14.29
C PHE A 184 -2.62 10.12 12.83
N LEU A 185 -1.91 11.21 12.57
CA LEU A 185 -1.43 11.56 11.23
C LEU A 185 -0.32 10.60 10.74
N GLU A 186 0.53 10.12 11.62
CA GLU A 186 1.62 9.19 11.31
C GLU A 186 1.17 7.73 11.16
N ARG A 187 -0.02 7.40 11.65
CA ARG A 187 -0.52 6.02 11.63
C ARG A 187 -0.53 5.45 10.21
N GLY A 188 0.08 4.29 10.02
CA GLY A 188 0.16 3.59 8.72
C GLY A 188 1.36 3.99 7.86
N LEU A 189 2.10 5.06 8.18
CA LEU A 189 3.34 5.37 7.47
C LEU A 189 4.38 4.26 7.64
N VAL A 190 4.43 3.66 8.82
CA VAL A 190 5.31 2.52 9.11
C VAL A 190 5.07 1.36 8.15
N ALA A 191 3.80 1.06 7.82
CA ALA A 191 3.48 0.00 6.86
C ALA A 191 4.00 0.32 5.46
N ILE A 192 3.84 1.57 4.99
CA ILE A 192 4.35 2.00 3.68
C ILE A 192 5.89 1.94 3.67
N ALA A 193 6.55 2.42 4.73
CA ALA A 193 8.01 2.35 4.88
C ALA A 193 8.51 0.91 4.86
N THR A 194 7.83 0.02 5.60
CA THR A 194 8.18 -1.41 5.64
C THR A 194 8.09 -2.03 4.25
N VAL A 195 7.01 -1.77 3.50
CA VAL A 195 6.89 -2.30 2.13
C VAL A 195 7.98 -1.73 1.22
N ALA A 196 8.28 -0.43 1.31
CA ALA A 196 9.35 0.19 0.52
C ALA A 196 10.72 -0.45 0.77
N GLN A 197 11.01 -0.88 2.01
CA GLN A 197 12.26 -1.51 2.39
C GLN A 197 12.29 -3.02 2.10
N VAL A 198 11.20 -3.72 2.36
CA VAL A 198 11.14 -5.19 2.26
C VAL A 198 10.96 -5.67 0.82
N SER A 199 10.24 -4.91 -0.05
CA SER A 199 9.99 -5.34 -1.41
C SER A 199 11.26 -5.57 -2.24
N PRO A 200 12.31 -4.70 -2.20
CA PRO A 200 13.57 -4.97 -2.90
C PRO A 200 14.30 -6.19 -2.34
N LEU A 201 14.22 -6.42 -1.02
CA LEU A 201 14.86 -7.57 -0.37
C LEU A 201 14.19 -8.88 -0.78
N LEU A 202 12.85 -8.89 -0.90
CA LEU A 202 12.10 -10.02 -1.46
C LEU A 202 12.46 -10.27 -2.92
N GLY A 203 12.61 -9.21 -3.71
CA GLY A 203 13.09 -9.32 -5.10
C GLY A 203 14.49 -9.91 -5.18
N PHE A 204 15.42 -9.46 -4.34
CA PHE A 204 16.75 -10.02 -4.25
C PHE A 204 16.75 -11.49 -3.78
N LEU A 205 15.92 -11.84 -2.81
CA LEU A 205 15.77 -13.22 -2.37
C LEU A 205 15.26 -14.12 -3.50
N GLY A 206 14.38 -13.59 -4.37
CA GLY A 206 13.93 -14.24 -5.59
C GLY A 206 15.10 -14.55 -6.55
N THR A 207 16.08 -13.63 -6.70
CA THR A 207 17.26 -13.93 -7.54
C THR A 207 18.11 -15.06 -6.98
N VAL A 208 18.32 -15.06 -5.67
CA VAL A 208 19.09 -16.12 -5.01
C VAL A 208 18.39 -17.47 -5.19
N SER A 209 17.10 -17.54 -4.99
CA SER A 209 16.29 -18.75 -5.16
C SER A 209 16.28 -19.24 -6.61
N GLY A 210 16.04 -18.36 -7.58
CA GLY A 210 16.04 -18.70 -9.01
C GLY A 210 17.40 -19.22 -9.49
N MET A 211 18.50 -18.62 -9.03
CA MET A 211 19.85 -19.09 -9.35
C MET A 211 20.16 -20.44 -8.70
N ILE A 212 19.73 -20.67 -7.44
CA ILE A 212 19.88 -21.98 -6.78
C ILE A 212 19.15 -23.05 -7.58
N SER A 213 17.91 -22.80 -8.00
CA SER A 213 17.11 -23.73 -8.80
C SER A 213 17.77 -24.02 -10.15
N ALA A 214 18.29 -22.99 -10.84
CA ALA A 214 18.99 -23.15 -12.10
C ALA A 214 20.23 -24.05 -11.95
N PHE A 215 21.08 -23.80 -10.94
CA PHE A 215 22.25 -24.61 -10.69
C PHE A 215 21.92 -26.04 -10.21
N ALA A 216 20.87 -26.21 -9.42
CA ALA A 216 20.41 -27.54 -9.02
C ALA A 216 19.97 -28.38 -10.24
N SER A 217 19.28 -27.75 -11.19
CA SER A 217 18.87 -28.40 -12.45
C SER A 217 20.07 -28.79 -13.32
N ILE A 218 21.12 -27.95 -13.39
CA ILE A 218 22.38 -28.28 -14.08
C ILE A 218 23.08 -29.47 -13.42
N ALA A 219 23.10 -29.50 -12.08
CA ALA A 219 23.82 -30.56 -11.35
C ALA A 219 23.13 -31.94 -11.49
N GLN A 220 21.83 -31.97 -11.78
CA GLN A 220 21.06 -33.20 -11.95
C GLN A 220 20.96 -33.67 -13.42
N ALA A 221 21.27 -32.79 -14.38
CA ALA A 221 21.14 -33.10 -15.80
C ALA A 221 22.42 -33.80 -16.34
N GLU A 222 22.24 -34.89 -17.07
CA GLU A 222 23.35 -35.53 -17.84
C GLU A 222 23.87 -34.63 -18.98
N GLN A 223 22.99 -33.78 -19.52
CA GLN A 223 23.29 -32.76 -20.53
C GLN A 223 22.74 -31.42 -20.12
N VAL A 224 23.57 -30.39 -20.11
CA VAL A 224 23.16 -29.02 -19.75
C VAL A 224 22.30 -28.42 -20.86
N ASN A 225 21.03 -28.21 -20.58
CA ASN A 225 20.11 -27.52 -21.49
C ASN A 225 20.12 -26.01 -21.20
N ALA A 226 20.61 -25.22 -22.16
CA ALA A 226 20.65 -23.75 -22.04
C ALA A 226 19.28 -23.11 -21.73
N LYS A 227 18.17 -23.73 -22.15
CA LYS A 227 16.81 -23.25 -21.90
C LYS A 227 16.45 -23.31 -20.41
N VAL A 228 16.85 -24.36 -19.70
CA VAL A 228 16.58 -24.53 -18.26
C VAL A 228 17.35 -23.48 -17.45
N VAL A 229 18.60 -23.22 -17.80
CA VAL A 229 19.41 -22.17 -17.17
C VAL A 229 18.80 -20.79 -17.42
N ALA A 230 18.40 -20.52 -18.66
CA ALA A 230 17.78 -19.25 -19.03
C ALA A 230 16.47 -18.97 -18.28
N SER A 231 15.64 -20.01 -18.05
CA SER A 231 14.39 -19.81 -17.29
C SER A 231 14.61 -19.44 -15.83
N GLY A 232 15.58 -20.05 -15.14
CA GLY A 232 15.91 -19.67 -13.76
C GLY A 232 16.50 -18.25 -13.63
N ILE A 233 17.26 -17.81 -14.65
CA ILE A 233 17.74 -16.42 -14.72
C ILE A 233 16.58 -15.46 -15.01
N GLU A 234 15.68 -15.82 -15.92
CA GLU A 234 14.48 -15.03 -16.23
C GLU A 234 13.61 -14.83 -14.98
N GLU A 235 13.30 -15.88 -14.22
CA GLU A 235 12.59 -15.83 -12.95
C GLU A 235 13.24 -14.86 -11.98
N ALA A 236 14.56 -14.99 -11.78
CA ALA A 236 15.36 -14.15 -10.90
C ALA A 236 15.26 -12.66 -11.26
N LEU A 237 15.40 -12.32 -12.53
CA LEU A 237 15.37 -10.93 -13.00
C LEU A 237 13.96 -10.33 -12.89
N ILE A 238 12.90 -11.10 -13.17
CA ILE A 238 11.51 -10.64 -13.07
C ILE A 238 11.16 -10.32 -11.62
N THR A 239 11.52 -11.16 -10.66
CA THR A 239 11.23 -10.92 -9.25
C THR A 239 11.92 -9.67 -8.72
N THR A 240 13.17 -9.44 -9.07
CA THR A 240 13.89 -8.22 -8.67
C THR A 240 13.31 -6.97 -9.30
N ALA A 241 13.01 -7.00 -10.59
CA ALA A 241 12.37 -5.87 -11.27
C ALA A 241 11.03 -5.54 -10.62
N THR A 242 10.22 -6.56 -10.30
CA THR A 242 8.92 -6.37 -9.62
C THR A 242 9.08 -5.79 -8.22
N GLY A 243 10.05 -6.26 -7.43
CA GLY A 243 10.34 -5.72 -6.11
C GLY A 243 10.68 -4.23 -6.15
N LEU A 244 11.50 -3.80 -7.11
CA LEU A 244 11.85 -2.40 -7.31
C LEU A 244 10.67 -1.54 -7.80
N ILE A 245 9.85 -2.07 -8.71
CA ILE A 245 8.64 -1.38 -9.22
C ILE A 245 7.65 -1.09 -8.07
N ILE A 246 7.58 -1.96 -7.07
CA ILE A 246 6.73 -1.74 -5.88
C ILE A 246 7.39 -0.76 -4.91
N ALA A 247 8.69 -0.91 -4.67
CA ALA A 247 9.42 -0.14 -3.67
C ALA A 247 9.53 1.35 -4.01
N ILE A 248 9.77 1.69 -5.28
CA ILE A 248 9.99 3.07 -5.70
C ILE A 248 8.76 3.96 -5.42
N PRO A 249 7.53 3.61 -5.87
CA PRO A 249 6.34 4.39 -5.56
C PRO A 249 6.02 4.43 -4.07
N ALA A 250 6.25 3.31 -3.33
CA ALA A 250 6.05 3.25 -1.90
C ALA A 250 6.99 4.21 -1.15
N SER A 251 8.27 4.25 -1.51
CA SER A 251 9.26 5.16 -0.93
C SER A 251 8.95 6.63 -1.23
N ILE A 252 8.58 6.96 -2.47
CA ILE A 252 8.18 8.31 -2.85
C ILE A 252 6.94 8.74 -2.07
N GLY A 253 5.92 7.85 -2.00
CA GLY A 253 4.69 8.10 -1.25
C GLY A 253 4.95 8.33 0.24
N HIS A 254 5.78 7.48 0.86
CA HIS A 254 6.19 7.64 2.25
C HIS A 254 6.83 9.01 2.51
N SER A 255 7.84 9.39 1.73
CA SER A 255 8.55 10.66 1.87
C SER A 255 7.61 11.86 1.68
N PHE A 256 6.69 11.77 0.72
CA PHE A 256 5.67 12.79 0.49
C PHE A 256 4.74 12.96 1.71
N PHE A 257 4.28 11.86 2.30
CA PHE A 257 3.38 11.92 3.46
C PHE A 257 4.10 12.44 4.71
N VAL A 258 5.35 12.01 4.97
CA VAL A 258 6.17 12.54 6.07
C VAL A 258 6.30 14.05 5.94
N SER A 259 6.77 14.55 4.81
CA SER A 259 6.92 16.00 4.59
C SER A 259 5.61 16.76 4.74
N ARG A 260 4.48 16.14 4.45
CA ARG A 260 3.17 16.75 4.61
C ARG A 260 2.74 16.81 6.07
N ILE A 261 3.05 15.79 6.85
CA ILE A 261 2.76 15.72 8.29
C ILE A 261 3.64 16.71 9.04
N ASP A 262 4.93 16.79 8.73
CA ASP A 262 5.85 17.78 9.32
C ASP A 262 5.33 19.20 9.14
N ARG A 263 4.77 19.49 7.97
CA ARG A 263 4.15 20.80 7.72
C ARG A 263 2.91 21.03 8.58
N PHE A 264 2.06 20.01 8.79
CA PHE A 264 0.92 20.15 9.71
C PHE A 264 1.37 20.37 11.16
N ILE A 265 2.45 19.74 11.58
CA ILE A 265 3.03 19.95 12.92
C ILE A 265 3.47 21.40 13.08
N LEU A 266 4.22 21.95 12.13
CA LEU A 266 4.64 23.36 12.14
C LEU A 266 3.43 24.31 12.16
N GLU A 267 2.41 24.07 11.34
CA GLU A 267 1.19 24.86 11.31
C GLU A 267 0.41 24.79 12.66
N MET A 268 0.45 23.64 13.36
CA MET A 268 -0.13 23.49 14.72
C MET A 268 0.66 24.26 15.76
N GLU A 269 1.99 24.20 15.73
CA GLU A 269 2.86 24.92 16.65
C GLU A 269 2.71 26.44 16.49
N GLU A 270 2.71 26.95 15.24
CA GLU A 270 2.52 28.36 14.93
C GLU A 270 1.16 28.87 15.43
N ALA A 271 0.07 28.15 15.10
CA ALA A 271 -1.27 28.49 15.54
C ALA A 271 -1.42 28.45 17.07
N SER A 272 -0.73 27.52 17.73
CA SER A 272 -0.75 27.39 19.19
C SER A 272 -0.06 28.54 19.90
N ASN A 273 1.09 28.95 19.40
CA ASN A 273 1.81 30.09 19.92
C ASN A 273 1.01 31.39 19.77
N GLU A 274 0.44 31.62 18.57
CA GLU A 274 -0.43 32.75 18.28
C GLU A 274 -1.65 32.82 19.22
N LEU A 275 -2.25 31.65 19.54
CA LEU A 275 -3.36 31.59 20.49
C LEU A 275 -2.92 31.96 21.92
N VAL A 276 -1.80 31.40 22.39
CA VAL A 276 -1.29 31.68 23.75
C VAL A 276 -0.96 33.14 23.90
N ASP A 277 -0.30 33.74 22.92
CA ASP A 277 0.06 35.17 22.94
C ASP A 277 -1.21 36.04 22.98
N GLU A 278 -2.23 35.75 22.20
CA GLU A 278 -3.50 36.47 22.21
C GLU A 278 -4.24 36.35 23.56
N LEU A 279 -4.22 35.16 24.18
CA LEU A 279 -4.85 34.92 25.47
C LEU A 279 -4.16 35.75 26.61
N ILE A 280 -2.84 35.91 26.52
CA ILE A 280 -2.06 36.74 27.44
C ILE A 280 -2.37 38.23 27.19
N GLU A 281 -2.31 38.71 25.94
CA GLU A 281 -2.57 40.08 25.56
C GLU A 281 -3.99 40.55 25.93
N SER A 282 -4.98 39.67 25.76
CA SER A 282 -6.37 39.94 26.10
C SER A 282 -6.66 39.92 27.61
N GLY A 283 -5.64 39.57 28.44
CA GLY A 283 -5.76 39.49 29.91
C GLY A 283 -6.66 38.33 30.39
N MET A 284 -6.97 37.38 29.54
CA MET A 284 -7.78 36.18 29.87
C MET A 284 -6.97 35.15 30.65
N ILE A 285 -5.64 35.19 30.50
CA ILE A 285 -4.69 34.37 31.25
C ILE A 285 -3.68 35.34 31.89
N LYS A 286 -3.42 35.17 33.19
CA LYS A 286 -2.38 35.92 33.89
C LYS A 286 -1.09 35.12 33.92
N ASP A 287 0.05 35.77 33.63
CA ASP A 287 1.38 35.23 33.88
C ASP A 287 1.54 34.73 35.31
#